data_a3f80e1c53a35365e4f906813c2776b3
#
_entry.id   a3f80e1c53a35365e4f906813c2776b3
#
_cell.length_a   1.000
_cell.length_b   1.000
_cell.length_c   1.000
_cell.angle_alpha   90.00
_cell.angle_beta   90.00
_cell.angle_gamma   90.00
#
_symmetry.space_group_name_H-M   'P 1'
#
loop_
_entity.id
_entity.type
_entity.pdbx_description
1 polymer ?
#
loop_
_entity_poly.entity_id
_entity_poly.type
_entity_poly.pdbx_seq_one_letter_code
_entity_poly.pdbx_strand_id
1 'polypeptide(L)'
;LMASVLMRGWMRTMDAQMAFYDPLIDPAHPDHAEPCIYLFWHEYILLPVSLRGHCSITMLLSQHEDAEFLREAGRFLGFSAIRGSSRRGAVSALRRMLREPGKMNLGITPDGPLGPRREMAQGPVYLAAKLGMPLVCMGFGYDRPWRIGKAWDKFAIPRPFSRARAIFGPRVRIPRKLDRNQLACYAQQVQALLNNLTVEAEGWATRGDRCKFQQSFRPRSEMLRKAA
;
A
#
# COMPACT_ATOMS: atom_id res chain seq x y z
N LEU A 1 12.67 8.26 16.71
CA LEU A 1 13.14 6.92 17.11
C LEU A 1 12.16 6.25 18.08
N MET A 2 11.85 6.84 19.24
CA MET A 2 10.94 6.28 20.26
C MET A 2 9.54 5.98 19.71
N ALA A 3 8.92 6.91 18.97
CA ALA A 3 7.61 6.71 18.35
C ALA A 3 7.58 5.51 17.39
N SER A 4 8.63 5.31 16.59
CA SER A 4 8.72 4.18 15.65
C SER A 4 8.88 2.84 16.38
N VAL A 5 9.59 2.81 17.52
CA VAL A 5 9.73 1.62 18.35
C VAL A 5 8.39 1.27 19.01
N LEU A 6 7.70 2.25 19.56
CA LEU A 6 6.37 2.07 20.16
C LEU A 6 5.35 1.58 19.13
N MET A 7 5.35 2.18 17.92
CA MET A 7 4.47 1.74 16.84
C MET A 7 4.76 0.30 16.41
N ARG A 8 6.05 -0.08 16.25
CA ARG A 8 6.43 -1.47 15.95
C ARG A 8 6.01 -2.44 17.05
N GLY A 9 6.21 -2.06 18.33
CA GLY A 9 5.77 -2.86 19.48
C GLY A 9 4.25 -3.06 19.46
N TRP A 10 3.50 -1.98 19.24
CA TRP A 10 2.04 -2.01 19.12
C TRP A 10 1.59 -2.95 17.98
N MET A 11 2.12 -2.75 16.77
CA MET A 11 1.73 -3.55 15.60
C MET A 11 2.11 -5.03 15.73
N ARG A 12 3.14 -5.37 16.52
CA ARG A 12 3.50 -6.75 16.84
C ARG A 12 2.49 -7.47 17.75
N THR A 13 1.67 -6.73 18.48
CA THR A 13 0.59 -7.32 19.28
C THR A 13 -0.59 -7.80 18.44
N MET A 14 -0.64 -7.41 17.17
CA MET A 14 -1.74 -7.74 16.26
C MET A 14 -1.68 -9.18 15.76
N ASP A 15 -2.83 -9.85 15.71
CA ASP A 15 -2.98 -11.04 14.87
C ASP A 15 -3.12 -10.63 13.41
N ALA A 16 -1.97 -10.46 12.74
CA ALA A 16 -1.89 -10.01 11.36
C ALA A 16 -1.82 -11.21 10.39
N GLN A 17 -2.79 -11.30 9.49
CA GLN A 17 -2.87 -12.32 8.45
C GLN A 17 -3.00 -11.66 7.08
N MET A 18 -2.44 -12.32 6.07
CA MET A 18 -2.48 -11.86 4.69
C MET A 18 -2.98 -12.95 3.77
N ALA A 19 -3.70 -12.58 2.73
CA ALA A 19 -4.10 -13.46 1.63
C ALA A 19 -3.66 -12.84 0.29
N PHE A 20 -3.16 -13.68 -0.61
CA PHE A 20 -2.64 -13.24 -1.90
C PHE A 20 -3.37 -13.97 -3.02
N TYR A 21 -3.80 -13.23 -4.05
CA TYR A 21 -4.25 -13.82 -5.31
C TYR A 21 -3.09 -14.48 -6.07
N ASP A 22 -1.90 -13.91 -5.93
CA ASP A 22 -0.65 -14.46 -6.46
C ASP A 22 0.47 -14.17 -5.44
N PRO A 23 1.12 -15.19 -4.85
CA PRO A 23 2.19 -14.97 -3.87
C PRO A 23 3.37 -14.14 -4.39
N LEU A 24 3.64 -14.16 -5.70
CA LEU A 24 4.74 -13.42 -6.32
C LEU A 24 4.52 -11.90 -6.36
N ILE A 25 3.33 -11.42 -5.97
CA ILE A 25 3.09 -9.98 -5.80
C ILE A 25 3.55 -9.45 -4.44
N ASP A 26 3.89 -10.30 -3.49
CA ASP A 26 4.46 -9.85 -2.21
C ASP A 26 5.88 -9.31 -2.44
N PRO A 27 6.16 -8.02 -2.15
CA PRO A 27 7.50 -7.47 -2.33
C PRO A 27 8.55 -8.08 -1.41
N ALA A 28 8.13 -8.85 -0.40
CA ALA A 28 9.02 -9.62 0.47
C ALA A 28 9.33 -11.02 -0.06
N HIS A 29 8.60 -11.50 -1.07
CA HIS A 29 8.84 -12.83 -1.65
C HIS A 29 10.21 -12.87 -2.36
N PRO A 30 11.02 -13.94 -2.17
CA PRO A 30 12.34 -14.05 -2.82
C PRO A 30 12.28 -13.92 -4.35
N ASP A 31 11.27 -14.53 -4.97
CA ASP A 31 11.08 -14.55 -6.41
C ASP A 31 10.25 -13.37 -6.94
N HIS A 32 10.00 -12.36 -6.11
CA HIS A 32 9.35 -11.13 -6.55
C HIS A 32 10.22 -10.42 -7.60
N ALA A 33 9.85 -10.54 -8.87
CA ALA A 33 10.67 -10.10 -9.99
C ALA A 33 10.19 -8.79 -10.64
N GLU A 34 8.86 -8.57 -10.67
CA GLU A 34 8.25 -7.45 -11.37
C GLU A 34 7.87 -6.33 -10.40
N PRO A 35 8.45 -5.11 -10.54
CA PRO A 35 8.04 -3.97 -9.73
C PRO A 35 6.57 -3.63 -9.93
N CYS A 36 5.86 -3.34 -8.82
CA CYS A 36 4.44 -3.05 -8.82
C CYS A 36 4.15 -1.69 -8.17
N ILE A 37 2.98 -1.14 -8.51
CA ILE A 37 2.40 0.00 -7.81
C ILE A 37 1.31 -0.54 -6.89
N TYR A 38 1.54 -0.49 -5.60
CA TYR A 38 0.60 -0.93 -4.57
C TYR A 38 -0.34 0.20 -4.20
N LEU A 39 -1.64 -0.08 -4.25
CA LEU A 39 -2.71 0.87 -3.94
C LEU A 39 -3.48 0.42 -2.70
N PHE A 40 -3.69 1.33 -1.77
CA PHE A 40 -4.49 1.12 -0.57
C PHE A 40 -5.07 2.43 -0.08
N TRP A 41 -6.18 2.38 0.65
CA TRP A 41 -6.81 3.59 1.17
C TRP A 41 -5.99 4.23 2.30
N HIS A 42 -5.96 5.56 2.31
CA HIS A 42 -5.18 6.36 3.28
C HIS A 42 -5.55 6.01 4.74
N GLU A 43 -6.81 5.73 5.01
CA GLU A 43 -7.29 5.36 6.35
C GLU A 43 -6.57 4.16 6.98
N TYR A 44 -5.95 3.28 6.19
CA TYR A 44 -5.27 2.06 6.64
C TYR A 44 -3.74 2.12 6.54
N ILE A 45 -3.15 3.30 6.33
CA ILE A 45 -1.71 3.45 6.07
C ILE A 45 -0.81 2.83 7.15
N LEU A 46 -1.27 2.72 8.40
CA LEU A 46 -0.49 2.14 9.49
C LEU A 46 -0.10 0.68 9.24
N LEU A 47 -0.98 -0.11 8.60
CA LEU A 47 -0.74 -1.54 8.40
C LEU A 47 0.38 -1.78 7.38
N PRO A 48 0.31 -1.33 6.12
CA PRO A 48 1.36 -1.57 5.13
C PRO A 48 2.71 -1.00 5.57
N VAL A 49 2.71 0.17 6.22
CA VAL A 49 3.94 0.81 6.73
C VAL A 49 4.59 -0.01 7.84
N SER A 50 3.83 -0.74 8.64
CA SER A 50 4.38 -1.62 9.66
C SER A 50 4.82 -3.00 9.13
N LEU A 51 4.18 -3.48 8.05
CA LEU A 51 4.35 -4.86 7.57
C LEU A 51 5.50 -5.02 6.55
N ARG A 52 5.75 -4.04 5.69
CA ARG A 52 6.63 -4.19 4.52
C ARG A 52 7.76 -3.18 4.46
N GLY A 53 8.29 -2.78 5.63
CA GLY A 53 9.56 -2.06 5.69
C GLY A 53 10.72 -2.88 5.08
N HIS A 54 11.69 -2.19 4.48
CA HIS A 54 12.88 -2.79 3.85
C HIS A 54 12.58 -3.69 2.62
N CYS A 55 11.39 -3.55 2.01
CA CYS A 55 10.99 -4.30 0.81
C CYS A 55 11.15 -3.49 -0.48
N SER A 56 12.06 -2.52 -0.51
CA SER A 56 12.28 -1.63 -1.67
C SER A 56 10.99 -0.92 -2.14
N ILE A 57 10.16 -0.51 -1.16
CA ILE A 57 8.94 0.26 -1.43
C ILE A 57 9.24 1.74 -1.25
N THR A 58 8.89 2.51 -2.26
CA THR A 58 8.96 3.96 -2.25
C THR A 58 7.57 4.54 -2.12
N MET A 59 7.34 5.35 -1.10
CA MET A 59 6.09 6.05 -0.89
C MET A 59 6.06 7.35 -1.70
N LEU A 60 4.96 7.59 -2.41
CA LEU A 60 4.72 8.86 -3.08
C LEU A 60 4.04 9.82 -2.09
N LEU A 61 4.78 10.81 -1.62
CA LEU A 61 4.29 11.81 -0.67
C LEU A 61 3.87 13.10 -1.39
N SER A 62 2.86 13.80 -0.83
CA SER A 62 2.48 15.15 -1.28
C SER A 62 3.55 16.19 -0.92
N GLN A 63 3.41 17.43 -1.43
CA GLN A 63 4.34 18.54 -1.14
C GLN A 63 4.01 19.33 0.14
N HIS A 64 3.04 18.87 0.96
CA HIS A 64 2.69 19.56 2.21
C HIS A 64 3.80 19.45 3.27
N GLU A 65 3.82 20.39 4.21
CA GLU A 65 4.87 20.52 5.25
C GLU A 65 5.03 19.26 6.12
N ASP A 66 3.96 18.53 6.37
CA ASP A 66 3.98 17.25 7.09
C ASP A 66 4.77 16.14 6.37
N ALA A 67 5.09 16.34 5.08
CA ALA A 67 5.83 15.35 4.28
C ALA A 67 7.26 15.11 4.78
N GLU A 68 7.89 16.09 5.47
CA GLU A 68 9.23 15.90 6.06
C GLU A 68 9.19 14.92 7.23
N PHE A 69 8.21 15.09 8.12
CA PHE A 69 8.01 14.18 9.25
C PHE A 69 7.67 12.77 8.75
N LEU A 70 6.81 12.65 7.72
CA LEU A 70 6.45 11.38 7.11
C LEU A 70 7.65 10.72 6.39
N ARG A 71 8.53 11.52 5.78
CA ARG A 71 9.76 11.04 5.15
C ARG A 71 10.71 10.44 6.18
N GLU A 72 10.95 11.14 7.28
CA GLU A 72 11.82 10.66 8.35
C GLU A 72 11.23 9.42 9.03
N ALA A 73 9.94 9.42 9.35
CA ALA A 73 9.25 8.26 9.91
C ALA A 73 9.30 7.05 8.95
N GLY A 74 9.07 7.28 7.66
CA GLY A 74 9.17 6.26 6.61
C GLY A 74 10.57 5.66 6.52
N ARG A 75 11.61 6.50 6.57
CA ARG A 75 13.01 6.06 6.54
C ARG A 75 13.35 5.13 7.70
N PHE A 76 12.92 5.45 8.92
CA PHE A 76 13.09 4.57 10.09
C PHE A 76 12.35 3.24 9.96
N LEU A 77 11.25 3.23 9.21
CA LEU A 77 10.47 2.04 8.93
C LEU A 77 10.99 1.26 7.70
N GLY A 78 12.03 1.75 7.04
CA GLY A 78 12.66 1.11 5.90
C GLY A 78 11.97 1.37 4.56
N PHE A 79 11.29 2.51 4.43
CA PHE A 79 10.71 3.00 3.19
C PHE A 79 11.55 4.13 2.61
N SER A 80 11.63 4.18 1.29
CA SER A 80 12.05 5.38 0.58
C SER A 80 10.85 6.29 0.35
N ALA A 81 11.07 7.59 0.19
CA ALA A 81 10.02 8.54 -0.09
C ALA A 81 10.42 9.46 -1.25
N ILE A 82 9.47 9.68 -2.17
CA ILE A 82 9.62 10.66 -3.24
C ILE A 82 8.54 11.72 -3.06
N ARG A 83 8.96 12.98 -3.11
CA ARG A 83 8.03 14.10 -3.20
C ARG A 83 7.56 14.24 -4.65
N GLY A 84 6.26 14.00 -4.88
CA GLY A 84 5.64 14.19 -6.17
C GLY A 84 4.54 15.22 -6.10
N SER A 85 4.63 16.30 -6.90
CA SER A 85 3.42 17.00 -7.28
C SER A 85 2.82 16.31 -8.49
N SER A 86 1.49 16.31 -8.61
CA SER A 86 0.73 15.82 -9.78
C SER A 86 1.11 16.53 -11.09
N ARG A 87 2.05 17.50 -11.08
CA ARG A 87 2.50 18.29 -12.22
C ARG A 87 3.94 17.95 -12.60
N ARG A 88 4.12 17.43 -13.80
CA ARG A 88 5.33 17.27 -14.65
C ARG A 88 6.64 16.74 -14.02
N GLY A 89 6.96 17.02 -12.75
CA GLY A 89 8.24 16.62 -12.14
C GLY A 89 8.28 15.21 -11.56
N ALA A 90 7.15 14.68 -11.05
CA ALA A 90 7.10 13.38 -10.39
C ALA A 90 7.37 12.21 -11.34
N VAL A 91 6.81 12.23 -12.55
CA VAL A 91 7.01 11.16 -13.55
C VAL A 91 8.46 11.09 -14.03
N SER A 92 9.13 12.24 -14.23
CA SER A 92 10.54 12.27 -14.63
C SER A 92 11.46 11.79 -13.51
N ALA A 93 11.19 12.16 -12.26
CA ALA A 93 11.92 11.68 -11.09
C ALA A 93 11.73 10.15 -10.92
N LEU A 94 10.51 9.66 -11.03
CA LEU A 94 10.19 8.24 -10.98
C LEU A 94 10.88 7.47 -12.11
N ARG A 95 10.85 7.97 -13.35
CA ARG A 95 11.56 7.34 -14.48
C ARG A 95 13.05 7.27 -14.27
N ARG A 96 13.66 8.30 -13.69
CA ARG A 96 15.09 8.31 -13.37
C ARG A 96 15.43 7.23 -12.34
N MET A 97 14.62 7.08 -11.30
CA MET A 97 14.82 6.07 -10.25
C MET A 97 14.61 4.65 -10.77
N LEU A 98 13.68 4.43 -11.70
CA LEU A 98 13.46 3.12 -12.35
C LEU A 98 14.61 2.71 -13.30
N ARG A 99 15.49 3.64 -13.67
CA ARG A 99 16.69 3.34 -14.47
C ARG A 99 17.87 2.90 -13.60
N GLU A 100 17.79 3.12 -12.28
CA GLU A 100 18.85 2.66 -11.37
C GLU A 100 18.69 1.16 -11.09
N PRO A 101 19.80 0.42 -10.97
CA PRO A 101 19.74 -1.03 -10.74
C PRO A 101 19.16 -1.32 -9.35
N GLY A 102 17.88 -1.63 -9.32
CA GLY A 102 17.15 -2.01 -8.08
C GLY A 102 15.67 -2.14 -8.38
N LYS A 103 15.05 -3.19 -7.86
CA LYS A 103 13.60 -3.40 -7.97
C LYS A 103 12.90 -2.40 -7.03
N MET A 104 12.34 -1.33 -7.58
CA MET A 104 11.63 -0.32 -6.80
C MET A 104 10.13 -0.50 -6.96
N ASN A 105 9.46 -0.84 -5.89
CA ASN A 105 8.00 -0.82 -5.80
C ASN A 105 7.50 0.57 -5.37
N LEU A 106 6.27 0.94 -5.76
CA LEU A 106 5.64 2.18 -5.33
C LEU A 106 4.47 1.88 -4.41
N GLY A 107 4.32 2.63 -3.32
CA GLY A 107 3.14 2.64 -2.47
C GLY A 107 2.39 3.95 -2.63
N ILE A 108 1.10 3.91 -2.96
CA ILE A 108 0.28 5.09 -3.22
C ILE A 108 -1.07 4.94 -2.52
N THR A 109 -1.47 5.99 -1.81
CA THR A 109 -2.85 6.17 -1.33
C THR A 109 -3.62 6.98 -2.39
N PRO A 110 -4.52 6.31 -3.16
CA PRO A 110 -5.11 6.93 -4.35
C PRO A 110 -6.15 8.02 -4.05
N ASP A 111 -6.67 8.07 -2.82
CA ASP A 111 -7.52 9.13 -2.29
C ASP A 111 -6.74 10.38 -1.85
N GLY A 112 -5.40 10.31 -1.84
CA GLY A 112 -4.54 11.42 -1.53
C GLY A 112 -4.63 11.90 -0.07
N PRO A 113 -3.92 13.00 0.28
CA PRO A 113 -3.88 13.49 1.66
C PRO A 113 -5.11 14.32 2.08
N LEU A 114 -5.94 14.73 1.13
CA LEU A 114 -7.09 15.61 1.36
C LEU A 114 -8.43 14.95 1.00
N GLY A 115 -8.42 13.74 0.46
CA GLY A 115 -9.61 13.01 0.05
C GLY A 115 -10.29 13.51 -1.22
N PRO A 116 -11.55 13.16 -1.43
CA PRO A 116 -12.48 12.48 -0.50
C PRO A 116 -12.12 11.02 -0.19
N ARG A 117 -12.59 10.55 0.98
CA ARG A 117 -12.35 9.19 1.46
C ARG A 117 -12.82 8.13 0.47
N ARG A 118 -11.94 7.19 0.12
CA ARG A 118 -12.20 6.08 -0.81
C ARG A 118 -12.63 6.52 -2.21
N GLU A 119 -12.24 7.70 -2.62
CA GLU A 119 -12.37 8.18 -3.98
C GLU A 119 -11.01 8.26 -4.65
N MET A 120 -10.88 7.55 -5.77
CA MET A 120 -9.59 7.39 -6.43
C MET A 120 -9.31 8.51 -7.43
N ALA A 121 -8.19 9.22 -7.24
CA ALA A 121 -7.66 10.11 -8.27
C ALA A 121 -7.12 9.30 -9.47
N GLN A 122 -7.15 9.89 -10.67
CA GLN A 122 -6.64 9.23 -11.89
C GLN A 122 -5.10 9.10 -11.94
N GLY A 123 -4.40 9.78 -11.04
CA GLY A 123 -2.93 9.82 -10.99
C GLY A 123 -2.25 8.44 -10.97
N PRO A 124 -2.64 7.50 -10.12
CA PRO A 124 -2.06 6.17 -10.06
C PRO A 124 -2.19 5.37 -11.36
N VAL A 125 -3.35 5.45 -12.03
CA VAL A 125 -3.58 4.79 -13.34
C VAL A 125 -2.70 5.42 -14.42
N TYR A 126 -2.61 6.76 -14.43
CA TYR A 126 -1.71 7.48 -15.33
C TYR A 126 -0.24 7.07 -15.13
N LEU A 127 0.21 6.96 -13.88
CA LEU A 127 1.57 6.52 -13.55
C LEU A 127 1.82 5.09 -14.02
N ALA A 128 0.88 4.16 -13.77
CA ALA A 128 0.97 2.78 -14.22
C ALA A 128 1.15 2.69 -15.74
N ALA A 129 0.32 3.43 -16.50
CA ALA A 129 0.42 3.52 -17.96
C ALA A 129 1.78 4.07 -18.42
N LYS A 130 2.29 5.14 -17.80
CA LYS A 130 3.54 5.79 -18.18
C LYS A 130 4.78 4.98 -17.80
N LEU A 131 4.76 4.31 -16.66
CA LEU A 131 5.87 3.49 -16.17
C LEU A 131 5.83 2.07 -16.72
N GLY A 132 4.68 1.60 -17.20
CA GLY A 132 4.45 0.22 -17.62
C GLY A 132 4.44 -0.77 -16.46
N MET A 133 4.18 -0.30 -15.24
CA MET A 133 4.11 -1.10 -14.03
C MET A 133 2.67 -1.54 -13.76
N PRO A 134 2.44 -2.80 -13.33
CA PRO A 134 1.10 -3.22 -12.94
C PRO A 134 0.68 -2.55 -11.61
N LEU A 135 -0.64 -2.33 -11.48
CA LEU A 135 -1.26 -1.95 -10.22
C LEU A 135 -1.61 -3.21 -9.42
N VAL A 136 -1.42 -3.15 -8.11
CA VAL A 136 -1.87 -4.16 -7.15
C VAL A 136 -2.70 -3.47 -6.09
N CYS A 137 -4.01 -3.74 -6.07
CA CYS A 137 -4.90 -3.24 -5.04
C CYS A 137 -4.74 -4.06 -3.76
N MET A 138 -4.64 -3.38 -2.62
CA MET A 138 -4.54 -4.02 -1.30
C MET A 138 -5.71 -3.58 -0.43
N GLY A 139 -6.61 -4.51 -0.11
CA GLY A 139 -7.65 -4.31 0.88
C GLY A 139 -7.12 -4.56 2.28
N PHE A 140 -7.43 -3.65 3.21
CA PHE A 140 -7.07 -3.80 4.62
C PHE A 140 -8.29 -3.74 5.52
N GLY A 141 -8.25 -4.46 6.63
CA GLY A 141 -9.29 -4.45 7.65
C GLY A 141 -8.74 -4.69 9.05
N TYR A 142 -9.37 -4.06 10.04
CA TYR A 142 -9.11 -4.28 11.45
C TYR A 142 -10.38 -4.74 12.17
N ASP A 143 -10.21 -5.60 13.15
CA ASP A 143 -11.29 -5.93 14.08
C ASP A 143 -11.47 -4.76 15.07
N ARG A 144 -12.64 -4.12 15.03
CA ARG A 144 -13.02 -3.04 15.94
C ARG A 144 -11.99 -1.91 16.07
N PRO A 145 -11.55 -1.25 14.98
CA PRO A 145 -10.59 -0.16 15.07
C PRO A 145 -11.14 1.05 15.83
N TRP A 146 -10.26 1.82 16.44
CA TRP A 146 -10.60 3.20 16.77
C TRP A 146 -10.59 4.02 15.48
N ARG A 147 -11.61 4.85 15.30
CA ARG A 147 -11.68 5.74 14.13
C ARG A 147 -11.67 7.19 14.56
N ILE A 148 -10.80 7.98 13.95
CA ILE A 148 -10.75 9.43 14.16
C ILE A 148 -11.90 10.06 13.36
N GLY A 149 -13.07 10.24 14.00
CA GLY A 149 -14.30 10.65 13.31
C GLY A 149 -14.24 12.03 12.65
N LYS A 150 -13.40 12.94 13.15
CA LYS A 150 -13.18 14.28 12.56
C LYS A 150 -12.20 14.30 11.38
N ALA A 151 -11.42 13.22 11.18
CA ALA A 151 -10.53 13.12 10.02
C ALA A 151 -11.34 12.84 8.76
N TRP A 152 -10.96 13.45 7.63
CA TRP A 152 -11.63 13.30 6.33
C TRP A 152 -11.70 11.83 5.88
N ASP A 153 -10.67 11.04 6.20
CA ASP A 153 -10.53 9.63 5.86
C ASP A 153 -11.11 8.67 6.91
N LYS A 154 -11.58 9.18 8.05
CA LYS A 154 -11.96 8.37 9.23
C LYS A 154 -10.83 7.41 9.63
N PHE A 155 -9.61 7.94 9.72
CA PHE A 155 -8.38 7.20 9.98
C PHE A 155 -8.56 6.08 11.00
N ALA A 156 -8.13 4.87 10.62
CA ALA A 156 -8.34 3.66 11.40
C ALA A 156 -7.09 3.28 12.19
N ILE A 157 -7.22 3.28 13.52
CA ILE A 157 -6.15 2.86 14.44
C ILE A 157 -6.51 1.46 14.96
N PRO A 158 -5.68 0.42 14.70
CA PRO A 158 -5.95 -0.91 15.20
C PRO A 158 -5.84 -0.94 16.74
N ARG A 159 -6.69 -1.68 17.40
CA ARG A 159 -6.56 -1.91 18.85
C ARG A 159 -5.45 -2.93 19.12
N PRO A 160 -4.67 -2.79 20.21
CA PRO A 160 -3.72 -3.83 20.60
C PRO A 160 -4.42 -5.19 20.74
N PHE A 161 -3.73 -6.26 20.38
CA PHE A 161 -4.22 -7.64 20.47
C PHE A 161 -5.49 -7.93 19.63
N SER A 162 -5.80 -7.07 18.63
CA SER A 162 -6.90 -7.28 17.72
C SER A 162 -6.43 -7.88 16.38
N ARG A 163 -7.39 -8.28 15.56
CA ARG A 163 -7.08 -8.86 14.24
C ARG A 163 -6.84 -7.76 13.20
N ALA A 164 -5.81 -7.96 12.38
CA ALA A 164 -5.54 -7.18 11.18
C ALA A 164 -5.50 -8.12 9.97
N ARG A 165 -6.16 -7.76 8.90
CA ARG A 165 -6.25 -8.56 7.68
C ARG A 165 -5.85 -7.74 6.47
N ALA A 166 -5.10 -8.36 5.56
CA ALA A 166 -4.65 -7.77 4.32
C ALA A 166 -4.95 -8.72 3.16
N ILE A 167 -5.57 -8.23 2.09
CA ILE A 167 -5.84 -9.00 0.88
C ILE A 167 -5.16 -8.30 -0.27
N PHE A 168 -4.24 -9.01 -0.92
CA PHE A 168 -3.53 -8.54 -2.11
C PHE A 168 -4.24 -9.06 -3.36
N GLY A 169 -4.83 -8.15 -4.12
CA GLY A 169 -5.56 -8.46 -5.35
C GLY A 169 -4.64 -8.83 -6.52
N PRO A 170 -5.21 -9.18 -7.68
CA PRO A 170 -4.42 -9.53 -8.86
C PRO A 170 -3.68 -8.31 -9.44
N ARG A 171 -2.65 -8.58 -10.27
CA ARG A 171 -2.00 -7.54 -11.08
C ARG A 171 -2.95 -6.98 -12.11
N VAL A 172 -3.21 -5.67 -12.07
CA VAL A 172 -3.98 -4.95 -13.08
C VAL A 172 -3.02 -4.23 -14.03
N ARG A 173 -2.95 -4.68 -15.27
CA ARG A 173 -2.10 -4.07 -16.29
C ARG A 173 -2.85 -2.96 -17.01
N ILE A 174 -2.24 -1.79 -17.09
CA ILE A 174 -2.79 -0.60 -17.72
C ILE A 174 -2.10 -0.38 -19.07
N PRO A 175 -2.84 -0.20 -20.16
CA PRO A 175 -2.27 0.12 -21.46
C PRO A 175 -1.45 1.41 -21.44
N ARG A 176 -0.32 1.44 -22.17
CA ARG A 176 0.58 2.61 -22.17
C ARG A 176 -0.02 3.86 -22.80
N LYS A 177 -0.94 3.68 -23.75
CA LYS A 177 -1.64 4.75 -24.46
C LYS A 177 -3.11 4.73 -24.04
N LEU A 178 -3.57 5.76 -23.38
CA LEU A 178 -4.94 5.94 -22.93
C LEU A 178 -5.40 7.36 -23.29
N ASP A 179 -6.58 7.48 -23.79
CA ASP A 179 -7.29 8.74 -23.84
C ASP A 179 -7.89 9.09 -22.45
N ARG A 180 -8.49 10.28 -22.36
CA ARG A 180 -9.04 10.77 -21.08
C ARG A 180 -10.19 9.92 -20.55
N ASN A 181 -11.04 9.42 -21.46
CA ASN A 181 -12.21 8.61 -21.08
C ASN A 181 -11.78 7.21 -20.63
N GLN A 182 -10.85 6.60 -21.34
CA GLN A 182 -10.25 5.32 -20.96
C GLN A 182 -9.54 5.43 -19.59
N LEU A 183 -8.79 6.50 -19.36
CA LEU A 183 -8.13 6.75 -18.08
C LEU A 183 -9.14 6.80 -16.92
N ALA A 184 -10.27 7.52 -17.12
CA ALA A 184 -11.34 7.60 -16.13
C ALA A 184 -12.01 6.24 -15.90
N CYS A 185 -12.26 5.47 -16.97
CA CYS A 185 -12.86 4.13 -16.90
C CYS A 185 -11.96 3.18 -16.09
N TYR A 186 -10.65 3.12 -16.39
CA TYR A 186 -9.72 2.31 -15.59
C TYR A 186 -9.63 2.75 -14.13
N ALA A 187 -9.68 4.06 -13.84
CA ALA A 187 -9.69 4.55 -12.47
C ALA A 187 -10.92 4.05 -11.70
N GLN A 188 -12.10 4.08 -12.32
CA GLN A 188 -13.33 3.54 -11.72
C GLN A 188 -13.26 2.03 -11.49
N GLN A 189 -12.73 1.25 -12.44
CA GLN A 189 -12.57 -0.20 -12.29
C GLN A 189 -11.60 -0.54 -11.15
N VAL A 190 -10.45 0.14 -11.08
CA VAL A 190 -9.44 -0.05 -10.03
C VAL A 190 -9.99 0.38 -8.67
N GLN A 191 -10.74 1.47 -8.59
CA GLN A 191 -11.43 1.90 -7.37
C GLN A 191 -12.43 0.85 -6.89
N ALA A 192 -13.25 0.30 -7.80
CA ALA A 192 -14.22 -0.74 -7.45
C ALA A 192 -13.51 -1.99 -6.91
N LEU A 193 -12.42 -2.43 -7.57
CA LEU A 193 -11.61 -3.54 -7.08
C LEU A 193 -11.04 -3.27 -5.68
N LEU A 194 -10.46 -2.07 -5.47
CA LEU A 194 -9.87 -1.69 -4.19
C LEU A 194 -10.93 -1.63 -3.07
N ASN A 195 -12.13 -1.11 -3.38
CA ASN A 195 -13.25 -1.10 -2.45
C ASN A 195 -13.70 -2.52 -2.08
N ASN A 196 -13.85 -3.41 -3.08
CA ASN A 196 -14.28 -4.78 -2.85
C ASN A 196 -13.28 -5.54 -1.95
N LEU A 197 -11.98 -5.44 -2.25
CA LEU A 197 -10.93 -6.05 -1.43
C LEU A 197 -10.90 -5.47 0.00
N THR A 198 -11.18 -4.18 0.15
CA THR A 198 -11.24 -3.53 1.48
C THR A 198 -12.42 -4.06 2.28
N VAL A 199 -13.62 -4.12 1.69
CA VAL A 199 -14.82 -4.68 2.33
C VAL A 199 -14.61 -6.15 2.72
N GLU A 200 -13.97 -6.93 1.85
CA GLU A 200 -13.63 -8.33 2.12
C GLU A 200 -12.66 -8.45 3.30
N ALA A 201 -11.60 -7.62 3.33
CA ALA A 201 -10.62 -7.61 4.42
C ALA A 201 -11.24 -7.15 5.77
N GLU A 202 -12.11 -6.14 5.75
CA GLU A 202 -12.87 -5.69 6.92
C GLU A 202 -13.78 -6.80 7.46
N GLY A 203 -14.52 -7.47 6.57
CA GLY A 203 -15.36 -8.61 6.90
C GLY A 203 -14.55 -9.78 7.46
N TRP A 204 -13.42 -10.10 6.85
CA TRP A 204 -12.51 -11.15 7.34
C TRP A 204 -11.94 -10.82 8.72
N ALA A 205 -11.50 -9.58 8.96
CA ALA A 205 -11.02 -9.14 10.27
C ALA A 205 -12.10 -9.28 11.34
N THR A 206 -13.34 -8.95 11.00
CA THR A 206 -14.48 -9.02 11.95
C THR A 206 -14.88 -10.46 12.27
N ARG A 207 -14.99 -11.34 11.27
CA ARG A 207 -15.37 -12.76 11.49
C ARG A 207 -14.24 -13.56 12.12
N GLY A 208 -12.99 -13.34 11.70
CA GLY A 208 -11.82 -14.05 12.22
C GLY A 208 -11.71 -15.50 11.74
N ASP A 209 -12.52 -15.90 10.76
CA ASP A 209 -12.47 -17.21 10.13
C ASP A 209 -11.16 -17.43 9.35
N ARG A 210 -10.93 -18.66 8.89
CA ARG A 210 -9.79 -18.97 8.02
C ARG A 210 -10.14 -18.63 6.58
N CYS A 211 -9.28 -17.83 5.92
CA CYS A 211 -9.37 -17.55 4.49
C CYS A 211 -8.49 -18.53 3.70
N LYS A 212 -8.92 -18.91 2.50
CA LYS A 212 -8.06 -19.67 1.58
C LYS A 212 -6.78 -18.89 1.30
N PHE A 213 -5.64 -19.60 1.26
CA PHE A 213 -4.31 -19.01 1.02
C PHE A 213 -3.85 -17.96 2.04
N GLN A 214 -4.47 -17.94 3.22
CA GLN A 214 -4.00 -17.06 4.29
C GLN A 214 -2.59 -17.47 4.74
N GLN A 215 -1.80 -16.47 5.04
CA GLN A 215 -0.46 -16.62 5.60
C GLN A 215 -0.32 -15.67 6.80
N SER A 216 0.28 -16.16 7.88
CA SER A 216 0.68 -15.26 8.96
C SER A 216 1.71 -14.28 8.46
N PHE A 217 1.64 -13.06 8.94
CA PHE A 217 2.63 -12.06 8.61
C PHE A 217 4.03 -12.54 9.00
N ARG A 218 4.96 -12.50 8.04
CA ARG A 218 6.38 -12.75 8.27
C ARG A 218 7.20 -11.57 7.76
N PRO A 219 8.12 -11.02 8.58
CA PRO A 219 9.08 -10.03 8.10
C PRO A 219 9.94 -10.61 6.96
N ARG A 220 10.42 -9.75 6.07
CA ARG A 220 11.30 -10.15 4.96
C ARG A 220 12.51 -10.95 5.43
N SER A 221 13.10 -10.61 6.57
CA SER A 221 14.25 -11.33 7.14
C SER A 221 13.97 -12.80 7.48
N GLU A 222 12.73 -13.13 7.89
CA GLU A 222 12.33 -14.51 8.13
C GLU A 222 12.03 -15.28 6.84
N MET A 223 11.48 -14.58 5.84
CA MET A 223 11.19 -15.19 4.53
C MET A 223 12.48 -15.57 3.80
N LEU A 224 13.50 -14.72 3.84
CA LEU A 224 14.80 -15.00 3.25
C LEU A 224 15.55 -16.14 3.95
N ARG A 225 15.44 -16.28 5.30
CA ARG A 225 16.05 -17.39 6.05
C ARG A 225 15.42 -18.76 5.75
N LYS A 226 14.17 -18.81 5.30
CA LYS A 226 13.49 -20.06 4.93
C LYS A 226 13.72 -20.47 3.48
N ALA A 227 14.18 -19.54 2.64
CA ALA A 227 14.49 -19.79 1.24
C ALA A 227 15.98 -20.18 1.02
N ALA A 228 16.82 -20.04 2.05
CA ALA A 228 18.22 -20.48 2.09
C ALA A 228 18.34 -21.85 2.79
#